data_2041d121f117fdc4ea0c8749448f23f1
#
_entry.id   2041d121f117fdc4ea0c8749448f23f1
#
_cell.length_a   1.000
_cell.length_b   1.000
_cell.length_c   1.000
_cell.angle_alpha   90.00
_cell.angle_beta   90.00
_cell.angle_gamma   90.00
#
_symmetry.space_group_name_H-M   'P 1'
#
loop_
_entity.id
_entity.type
_entity.pdbx_description
1 polymer ?
#
loop_
_entity_poly.entity_id
_entity_poly.type
_entity_poly.pdbx_seq_one_letter_code
_entity_poly.pdbx_strand_id
1 'polypeptide(L)'
;MRHSAITFAQQSADLVKKGKSWDILFCSDMLNLAEFVALAPKEIADLQRIIYFHENQLTYPVRVEDERDYQYAMTNLTSALAADAVWFNSQFHRKSFLDALAKFLKSMPDNQPLEAIEKIQEKSSIHYPGVADFPARPKRKSGAMKILWAARWEHDKNPDDFFAALKILKSKNVEFKISVIGQNFRDVPEVFKKAKNDFKENIEHWGYQETHQEYENILSEADVIVSTANHEFFGISIVEAVAAGAYPLVPNRLSYFEILDLNKNENAENFFYDGTVKDLADKLEVLAERSQQDNLLIHSISPEKIASRFNWKILVPQYDKAFEEINRE
;
A
#
# COMPACT_ATOMS: atom_id res chain seq x y z
N MET A 1 -0.79 -9.52 -18.04
CA MET A 1 -1.56 -10.34 -17.09
C MET A 1 -2.37 -11.46 -17.73
N ARG A 2 -3.27 -11.20 -18.70
CA ARG A 2 -4.16 -12.24 -19.28
C ARG A 2 -3.46 -13.49 -19.84
N HIS A 3 -2.18 -13.40 -20.21
CA HIS A 3 -1.40 -14.53 -20.74
C HIS A 3 -0.30 -15.03 -19.80
N SER A 4 -0.23 -14.50 -18.58
CA SER A 4 0.86 -14.81 -17.64
C SER A 4 0.88 -16.29 -17.26
N ALA A 5 -0.27 -16.91 -17.03
CA ALA A 5 -0.38 -18.32 -16.70
C ALA A 5 0.25 -19.21 -17.78
N ILE A 6 -0.08 -18.96 -19.07
CA ILE A 6 0.47 -19.71 -20.21
C ILE A 6 1.99 -19.51 -20.30
N THR A 7 2.44 -18.24 -20.23
CA THR A 7 3.86 -17.90 -20.37
C THR A 7 4.69 -18.52 -19.25
N PHE A 8 4.24 -18.41 -18.00
CA PHE A 8 4.98 -18.97 -16.87
C PHE A 8 4.93 -20.49 -16.82
N ALA A 9 3.83 -21.14 -17.26
CA ALA A 9 3.78 -22.58 -17.39
C ALA A 9 4.80 -23.11 -18.41
N GLN A 10 4.97 -22.44 -19.55
CA GLN A 10 6.01 -22.79 -20.54
C GLN A 10 7.42 -22.59 -19.98
N GLN A 11 7.68 -21.46 -19.32
CA GLN A 11 8.98 -21.18 -18.71
C GLN A 11 9.33 -22.18 -17.61
N SER A 12 8.36 -22.53 -16.75
CA SER A 12 8.57 -23.53 -15.70
C SER A 12 8.85 -24.92 -16.28
N ALA A 13 8.14 -25.33 -17.36
CA ALA A 13 8.41 -26.58 -18.06
C ALA A 13 9.84 -26.67 -18.63
N ASP A 14 10.34 -25.54 -19.17
CA ASP A 14 11.72 -25.51 -19.69
C ASP A 14 12.77 -25.56 -18.58
N LEU A 15 12.45 -25.01 -17.39
CA LEU A 15 13.33 -25.10 -16.22
C LEU A 15 13.34 -26.51 -15.62
N VAL A 16 12.18 -27.20 -15.54
CA VAL A 16 12.08 -28.60 -15.12
C VAL A 16 12.90 -29.51 -16.04
N LYS A 17 12.81 -29.34 -17.37
CA LYS A 17 13.65 -30.08 -18.35
C LYS A 17 15.14 -29.86 -18.12
N LYS A 18 15.55 -28.74 -17.57
CA LYS A 18 16.93 -28.42 -17.18
C LYS A 18 17.32 -28.96 -15.80
N GLY A 19 16.48 -29.76 -15.16
CA GLY A 19 16.72 -30.36 -13.85
C GLY A 19 16.57 -29.42 -12.66
N LYS A 20 15.84 -28.30 -12.81
CA LYS A 20 15.50 -27.44 -11.69
C LYS A 20 14.32 -28.00 -10.92
N SER A 21 14.34 -27.84 -9.59
CA SER A 21 13.28 -28.24 -8.67
C SER A 21 13.01 -27.14 -7.64
N TRP A 22 11.85 -27.17 -7.04
CA TRP A 22 11.38 -26.21 -6.01
C TRP A 22 10.59 -26.96 -4.96
N ASP A 23 10.47 -26.36 -3.79
CA ASP A 23 9.70 -26.89 -2.66
C ASP A 23 8.32 -26.25 -2.56
N ILE A 24 8.19 -24.97 -2.97
CA ILE A 24 6.96 -24.17 -2.84
C ILE A 24 6.74 -23.35 -4.12
N LEU A 25 5.48 -23.21 -4.51
CA LEU A 25 5.02 -22.28 -5.51
C LEU A 25 4.47 -21.01 -4.82
N PHE A 26 5.20 -19.90 -4.91
CA PHE A 26 4.75 -18.60 -4.39
C PHE A 26 4.41 -17.65 -5.54
N CYS A 27 3.21 -17.08 -5.55
CA CYS A 27 2.78 -16.14 -6.58
C CYS A 27 2.00 -14.96 -6.02
N SER A 28 1.91 -13.88 -6.81
CA SER A 28 1.05 -12.74 -6.49
C SER A 28 -0.36 -12.91 -7.09
N ASP A 29 -1.29 -12.10 -6.62
CA ASP A 29 -2.68 -11.98 -7.10
C ASP A 29 -2.80 -11.67 -8.61
N MET A 30 -1.70 -11.23 -9.24
CA MET A 30 -1.64 -10.92 -10.67
C MET A 30 -1.56 -12.17 -11.56
N LEU A 31 -1.25 -13.34 -11.00
CA LEU A 31 -1.28 -14.62 -11.69
C LEU A 31 -2.66 -15.28 -11.53
N ASN A 32 -3.25 -15.76 -12.62
CA ASN A 32 -4.33 -16.73 -12.53
C ASN A 32 -3.73 -18.09 -12.10
N LEU A 33 -3.68 -18.32 -10.79
CA LEU A 33 -3.04 -19.51 -10.22
C LEU A 33 -3.75 -20.79 -10.65
N ALA A 34 -5.08 -20.81 -10.70
CA ALA A 34 -5.85 -21.97 -11.10
C ALA A 34 -5.53 -22.39 -12.56
N GLU A 35 -5.44 -21.42 -13.45
CA GLU A 35 -5.07 -21.65 -14.86
C GLU A 35 -3.60 -22.05 -14.98
N PHE A 36 -2.70 -21.44 -14.21
CA PHE A 36 -1.29 -21.78 -14.19
C PHE A 36 -1.06 -23.23 -13.76
N VAL A 37 -1.67 -23.68 -12.67
CA VAL A 37 -1.56 -25.06 -12.17
C VAL A 37 -2.09 -26.06 -13.18
N ALA A 38 -3.18 -25.74 -13.89
CA ALA A 38 -3.72 -26.62 -14.94
C ALA A 38 -2.81 -26.76 -16.16
N LEU A 39 -1.92 -25.80 -16.43
CA LEU A 39 -1.03 -25.76 -17.59
C LEU A 39 0.43 -26.11 -17.25
N ALA A 40 0.81 -26.05 -15.99
CA ALA A 40 2.17 -26.29 -15.53
C ALA A 40 2.52 -27.79 -15.57
N PRO A 41 3.82 -28.17 -15.67
CA PRO A 41 4.25 -29.55 -15.51
C PRO A 41 3.92 -30.05 -14.10
N LYS A 42 3.73 -31.37 -13.97
CA LYS A 42 3.29 -31.97 -12.71
C LYS A 42 4.20 -31.65 -11.52
N GLU A 43 5.50 -31.61 -11.77
CA GLU A 43 6.53 -31.25 -10.76
C GLU A 43 6.32 -29.86 -10.15
N ILE A 44 5.60 -28.96 -10.83
CA ILE A 44 5.24 -27.63 -10.35
C ILE A 44 3.80 -27.62 -9.83
N ALA A 45 2.89 -28.30 -10.52
CA ALA A 45 1.47 -28.31 -10.16
C ALA A 45 1.20 -29.00 -8.80
N ASP A 46 2.06 -29.98 -8.43
CA ASP A 46 1.96 -30.74 -7.18
C ASP A 46 2.63 -30.03 -5.97
N LEU A 47 3.29 -28.88 -6.18
CA LEU A 47 3.89 -28.11 -5.08
C LEU A 47 2.82 -27.47 -4.17
N GLN A 48 3.18 -27.24 -2.90
CA GLN A 48 2.41 -26.40 -2.01
C GLN A 48 2.35 -24.96 -2.55
N ARG A 49 1.17 -24.36 -2.56
CA ARG A 49 0.87 -23.13 -3.30
C ARG A 49 0.49 -22.00 -2.34
N ILE A 50 1.22 -20.91 -2.42
CA ILE A 50 0.93 -19.69 -1.69
C ILE A 50 0.56 -18.60 -2.68
N ILE A 51 -0.58 -17.94 -2.47
CA ILE A 51 -0.93 -16.72 -3.18
C ILE A 51 -0.84 -15.52 -2.25
N TYR A 52 -0.11 -14.49 -2.65
CA TYR A 52 0.03 -13.24 -1.90
C TYR A 52 -0.75 -12.13 -2.59
N PHE A 53 -1.73 -11.59 -1.89
CA PHE A 53 -2.53 -10.47 -2.35
C PHE A 53 -1.88 -9.13 -1.97
N HIS A 54 -1.32 -8.44 -2.95
CA HIS A 54 -0.89 -7.04 -2.87
C HIS A 54 -2.09 -6.10 -3.05
N GLU A 55 -2.99 -6.46 -3.97
CA GLU A 55 -4.25 -5.81 -4.26
C GLU A 55 -5.31 -6.87 -4.60
N ASN A 56 -6.55 -6.48 -4.79
CA ASN A 56 -7.59 -7.37 -5.30
C ASN A 56 -8.52 -6.61 -6.26
N GLN A 57 -9.07 -7.31 -7.22
CA GLN A 57 -9.89 -6.71 -8.26
C GLN A 57 -11.38 -6.57 -7.88
N LEU A 58 -11.78 -7.13 -6.74
CA LEU A 58 -13.13 -6.97 -6.20
C LEU A 58 -13.37 -5.55 -5.65
N THR A 59 -12.34 -4.96 -5.04
CA THR A 59 -12.42 -3.63 -4.40
C THR A 59 -11.47 -2.61 -5.00
N TYR A 60 -10.68 -2.97 -6.02
CA TYR A 60 -9.83 -2.01 -6.71
C TYR A 60 -10.70 -0.92 -7.35
N PRO A 61 -10.36 0.37 -7.20
CA PRO A 61 -11.18 1.45 -7.72
C PRO A 61 -11.23 1.42 -9.24
N VAL A 62 -12.44 1.57 -9.77
CA VAL A 62 -12.71 1.77 -11.19
C VAL A 62 -13.34 3.14 -11.36
N ARG A 63 -13.07 3.83 -12.47
CA ARG A 63 -13.63 5.16 -12.74
C ARG A 63 -15.14 5.12 -12.94
N VAL A 64 -15.62 4.06 -13.60
CA VAL A 64 -17.02 3.80 -13.87
C VAL A 64 -17.33 2.38 -13.42
N GLU A 65 -18.26 2.21 -12.47
CA GLU A 65 -18.53 0.89 -11.88
C GLU A 65 -19.05 -0.12 -12.92
N ASP A 66 -19.82 0.34 -13.90
CA ASP A 66 -20.32 -0.50 -15.01
C ASP A 66 -19.22 -1.05 -15.93
N GLU A 67 -18.00 -0.48 -15.85
CA GLU A 67 -16.82 -0.95 -16.60
C GLU A 67 -15.96 -1.96 -15.82
N ARG A 68 -16.39 -2.35 -14.62
CA ARG A 68 -15.64 -3.34 -13.81
C ARG A 68 -15.59 -4.69 -14.53
N ASP A 69 -14.36 -5.16 -14.78
CA ASP A 69 -14.13 -6.48 -15.37
C ASP A 69 -14.22 -7.58 -14.29
N TYR A 70 -15.41 -8.15 -14.16
CA TYR A 70 -15.67 -9.24 -13.21
C TYR A 70 -14.87 -10.53 -13.50
N GLN A 71 -14.24 -10.66 -14.66
CA GLN A 71 -13.34 -11.79 -14.92
C GLN A 71 -12.15 -11.78 -13.96
N TYR A 72 -11.62 -10.60 -13.62
CA TYR A 72 -10.53 -10.50 -12.63
C TYR A 72 -11.02 -10.82 -11.21
N ALA A 73 -12.25 -10.47 -10.87
CA ALA A 73 -12.85 -10.87 -9.61
C ALA A 73 -12.96 -12.41 -9.49
N MET A 74 -13.41 -13.07 -10.56
CA MET A 74 -13.42 -14.53 -10.64
C MET A 74 -12.01 -15.12 -10.59
N THR A 75 -11.04 -14.51 -11.24
CA THR A 75 -9.64 -14.94 -11.18
C THR A 75 -9.11 -14.88 -9.74
N ASN A 76 -9.38 -13.80 -9.00
CA ASN A 76 -8.97 -13.70 -7.59
C ASN A 76 -9.63 -14.79 -6.74
N LEU A 77 -10.93 -15.05 -6.92
CA LEU A 77 -11.65 -16.12 -6.23
C LEU A 77 -11.05 -17.50 -6.53
N THR A 78 -10.92 -17.86 -7.81
CA THR A 78 -10.45 -19.18 -8.20
C THR A 78 -8.98 -19.40 -7.84
N SER A 79 -8.15 -18.37 -7.92
CA SER A 79 -6.75 -18.42 -7.49
C SER A 79 -6.63 -18.59 -5.97
N ALA A 80 -7.46 -17.87 -5.19
CA ALA A 80 -7.50 -18.05 -3.75
C ALA A 80 -7.99 -19.45 -3.35
N LEU A 81 -8.94 -20.04 -4.07
CA LEU A 81 -9.39 -21.42 -3.83
C LEU A 81 -8.33 -22.46 -4.21
N ALA A 82 -7.59 -22.23 -5.29
CA ALA A 82 -6.55 -23.15 -5.78
C ALA A 82 -5.27 -23.14 -4.92
N ALA A 83 -5.02 -22.09 -4.17
CA ALA A 83 -3.89 -22.00 -3.25
C ALA A 83 -4.10 -22.85 -2.01
N ASP A 84 -3.00 -23.33 -1.39
CA ASP A 84 -3.02 -24.01 -0.10
C ASP A 84 -2.95 -22.97 1.05
N ALA A 85 -2.29 -21.83 0.85
CA ALA A 85 -2.33 -20.69 1.74
C ALA A 85 -2.58 -19.37 0.99
N VAL A 86 -3.34 -18.47 1.62
CA VAL A 86 -3.71 -17.16 1.07
C VAL A 86 -3.19 -16.06 2.01
N TRP A 87 -2.22 -15.29 1.53
CA TRP A 87 -1.59 -14.24 2.30
C TRP A 87 -2.07 -12.86 1.87
N PHE A 88 -2.34 -11.99 2.84
CA PHE A 88 -2.75 -10.61 2.62
C PHE A 88 -1.74 -9.65 3.25
N ASN A 89 -1.56 -8.49 2.64
CA ASN A 89 -0.66 -7.46 3.13
C ASN A 89 -1.20 -6.66 4.33
N SER A 90 -2.48 -6.82 4.71
CA SER A 90 -3.08 -6.20 5.90
C SER A 90 -4.38 -6.90 6.30
N GLN A 91 -4.79 -6.73 7.57
CA GLN A 91 -6.12 -7.15 8.05
C GLN A 91 -7.24 -6.41 7.31
N PHE A 92 -7.02 -5.11 7.06
CA PHE A 92 -7.95 -4.30 6.28
C PHE A 92 -8.18 -4.91 4.90
N HIS A 93 -7.10 -5.29 4.19
CA HIS A 93 -7.19 -5.90 2.86
C HIS A 93 -7.94 -7.23 2.91
N ARG A 94 -7.56 -8.14 3.82
CA ARG A 94 -8.23 -9.43 4.02
C ARG A 94 -9.73 -9.24 4.24
N LYS A 95 -10.10 -8.36 5.17
CA LYS A 95 -11.51 -8.07 5.46
C LYS A 95 -12.24 -7.50 4.25
N SER A 96 -11.66 -6.51 3.59
CA SER A 96 -12.20 -5.88 2.38
C SER A 96 -12.45 -6.89 1.27
N PHE A 97 -11.49 -7.80 1.05
CA PHE A 97 -11.61 -8.87 0.05
C PHE A 97 -12.76 -9.83 0.38
N LEU A 98 -12.83 -10.35 1.62
CA LEU A 98 -13.86 -11.31 2.01
C LEU A 98 -15.27 -10.68 2.00
N ASP A 99 -15.41 -9.45 2.46
CA ASP A 99 -16.69 -8.71 2.43
C ASP A 99 -17.16 -8.45 0.99
N ALA A 100 -16.25 -8.09 0.09
CA ALA A 100 -16.56 -7.86 -1.32
C ALA A 100 -16.87 -9.18 -2.05
N LEU A 101 -16.14 -10.26 -1.72
CA LEU A 101 -16.38 -11.59 -2.26
C LEU A 101 -17.80 -12.09 -1.88
N ALA A 102 -18.22 -11.87 -0.64
CA ALA A 102 -19.57 -12.23 -0.19
C ALA A 102 -20.65 -11.50 -0.99
N LYS A 103 -20.47 -10.22 -1.28
CA LYS A 103 -21.39 -9.43 -2.12
C LYS A 103 -21.40 -9.93 -3.55
N PHE A 104 -20.22 -10.18 -4.12
CA PHE A 104 -20.04 -10.66 -5.48
C PHE A 104 -20.75 -12.02 -5.69
N LEU A 105 -20.51 -13.00 -4.80
CA LEU A 105 -21.13 -14.32 -4.89
C LEU A 105 -22.65 -14.26 -4.74
N LYS A 106 -23.16 -13.41 -3.84
CA LYS A 106 -24.62 -13.20 -3.67
C LYS A 106 -25.30 -12.56 -4.88
N SER A 107 -24.55 -11.85 -5.73
CA SER A 107 -25.10 -11.24 -6.95
C SER A 107 -25.24 -12.22 -8.12
N MET A 108 -24.71 -13.45 -8.00
CA MET A 108 -24.81 -14.47 -9.05
C MET A 108 -26.27 -14.97 -9.18
N PRO A 109 -26.77 -15.06 -10.42
CA PRO A 109 -28.21 -15.33 -10.64
C PRO A 109 -28.64 -16.77 -10.36
N ASP A 110 -27.70 -17.72 -10.42
CA ASP A 110 -28.00 -19.16 -10.37
C ASP A 110 -27.36 -19.83 -9.14
N ASN A 111 -26.07 -20.10 -9.15
CA ASN A 111 -25.38 -20.78 -8.06
C ASN A 111 -24.51 -19.78 -7.26
N GLN A 112 -24.67 -19.79 -5.94
CA GLN A 112 -23.95 -18.88 -5.04
C GLN A 112 -23.05 -19.71 -4.10
N PRO A 113 -21.78 -20.01 -4.48
CA PRO A 113 -20.89 -20.88 -3.70
C PRO A 113 -20.32 -20.12 -2.47
N LEU A 114 -21.17 -19.79 -1.50
CA LEU A 114 -20.81 -18.99 -0.33
C LEU A 114 -19.83 -19.71 0.61
N GLU A 115 -19.78 -21.05 0.58
CA GLU A 115 -18.81 -21.86 1.31
C GLU A 115 -17.35 -21.58 0.88
N ALA A 116 -17.14 -21.01 -0.31
CA ALA A 116 -15.83 -20.57 -0.75
C ALA A 116 -15.21 -19.52 0.18
N ILE A 117 -16.05 -18.69 0.81
CA ILE A 117 -15.59 -17.63 1.72
C ILE A 117 -14.93 -18.24 2.96
N GLU A 118 -15.58 -19.21 3.58
CA GLU A 118 -15.08 -19.90 4.77
C GLU A 118 -13.78 -20.64 4.44
N LYS A 119 -13.74 -21.39 3.31
CA LYS A 119 -12.54 -22.07 2.84
C LYS A 119 -11.35 -21.14 2.62
N ILE A 120 -11.56 -19.95 2.05
CA ILE A 120 -10.49 -18.96 1.87
C ILE A 120 -10.10 -18.34 3.20
N GLN A 121 -11.06 -18.05 4.06
CA GLN A 121 -10.81 -17.44 5.37
C GLN A 121 -9.97 -18.34 6.27
N GLU A 122 -10.24 -19.66 6.30
CA GLU A 122 -9.53 -20.65 7.11
C GLU A 122 -8.03 -20.72 6.79
N LYS A 123 -7.66 -20.62 5.51
CA LYS A 123 -6.27 -20.69 5.05
C LYS A 123 -5.64 -19.31 4.79
N SER A 124 -6.28 -18.23 5.25
CA SER A 124 -5.76 -16.88 5.05
C SER A 124 -5.07 -16.31 6.29
N SER A 125 -3.90 -15.71 6.07
CA SER A 125 -3.08 -15.06 7.10
C SER A 125 -2.56 -13.70 6.64
N ILE A 126 -2.02 -12.92 7.58
CA ILE A 126 -1.49 -11.58 7.30
C ILE A 126 0.02 -11.64 7.31
N HIS A 127 0.60 -11.18 6.20
CA HIS A 127 2.04 -11.04 6.03
C HIS A 127 2.32 -9.63 5.51
N TYR A 128 2.76 -8.75 6.41
CA TYR A 128 3.02 -7.36 6.07
C TYR A 128 4.21 -7.22 5.12
N PRO A 129 4.15 -6.31 4.15
CA PRO A 129 5.33 -5.93 3.37
C PRO A 129 6.38 -5.33 4.29
N GLY A 130 7.64 -5.73 4.10
CA GLY A 130 8.74 -5.20 4.87
C GLY A 130 9.32 -3.92 4.28
N VAL A 131 9.87 -3.09 5.17
CA VAL A 131 10.63 -1.90 4.80
C VAL A 131 12.09 -2.07 5.20
N ALA A 132 12.98 -1.41 4.46
CA ALA A 132 14.40 -1.39 4.76
C ALA A 132 14.70 -0.51 6.00
N ASP A 133 15.92 -0.63 6.52
CA ASP A 133 16.42 0.35 7.48
C ASP A 133 16.65 1.69 6.78
N PHE A 134 16.20 2.76 7.40
CA PHE A 134 16.55 4.10 6.98
C PHE A 134 17.75 4.62 7.80
N PRO A 135 18.64 5.42 7.21
CA PRO A 135 19.67 6.10 7.97
C PRO A 135 19.04 7.02 9.02
N ALA A 136 19.74 7.24 10.13
CA ALA A 136 19.26 8.16 11.15
C ALA A 136 18.90 9.52 10.53
N ARG A 137 17.71 10.01 10.83
CA ARG A 137 17.23 11.28 10.30
C ARG A 137 18.21 12.40 10.65
N PRO A 138 18.64 13.20 9.66
CA PRO A 138 19.47 14.36 9.96
C PRO A 138 18.73 15.34 10.87
N LYS A 139 19.47 16.00 11.77
CA LYS A 139 18.87 17.01 12.64
C LYS A 139 18.16 18.05 11.78
N ARG A 140 16.87 18.30 12.06
CA ARG A 140 16.08 19.27 11.33
C ARG A 140 16.75 20.65 11.36
N LYS A 141 16.81 21.33 10.24
CA LYS A 141 17.20 22.74 10.16
C LYS A 141 15.93 23.58 10.34
N SER A 142 16.06 24.71 11.03
CA SER A 142 14.98 25.71 11.10
C SER A 142 14.57 26.16 9.70
N GLY A 143 13.27 26.39 9.48
CA GLY A 143 12.75 26.85 8.19
C GLY A 143 11.31 26.36 7.95
N ALA A 144 10.85 26.51 6.71
CA ALA A 144 9.54 26.09 6.27
C ALA A 144 9.33 24.58 6.50
N MET A 145 8.15 24.17 6.92
CA MET A 145 7.78 22.75 7.08
C MET A 145 7.82 22.04 5.74
N LYS A 146 8.49 20.87 5.68
CA LYS A 146 8.60 20.03 4.48
C LYS A 146 7.48 18.98 4.46
N ILE A 147 6.53 19.16 3.56
CA ILE A 147 5.38 18.26 3.38
C ILE A 147 5.67 17.33 2.21
N LEU A 148 5.58 16.03 2.46
CA LEU A 148 5.72 15.00 1.44
C LEU A 148 4.34 14.41 1.08
N TRP A 149 4.09 14.22 -0.20
CA TRP A 149 3.03 13.40 -0.74
C TRP A 149 3.69 12.37 -1.69
N ALA A 150 3.70 11.10 -1.29
CA ALA A 150 4.39 10.01 -2.00
C ALA A 150 3.38 8.93 -2.40
N ALA A 151 2.90 8.98 -3.63
CA ALA A 151 1.94 8.03 -4.18
C ALA A 151 1.97 8.02 -5.72
N ARG A 152 1.43 6.98 -6.34
CA ARG A 152 1.15 7.00 -7.78
C ARG A 152 0.22 8.16 -8.12
N TRP A 153 0.45 8.81 -9.25
CA TRP A 153 -0.35 9.96 -9.67
C TRP A 153 -1.67 9.50 -10.31
N GLU A 154 -2.55 8.99 -9.46
CA GLU A 154 -3.84 8.41 -9.85
C GLU A 154 -4.99 9.05 -9.04
N HIS A 155 -6.22 8.92 -9.55
CA HIS A 155 -7.40 9.54 -8.94
C HIS A 155 -7.74 8.97 -7.56
N ASP A 156 -7.49 7.68 -7.33
CA ASP A 156 -7.76 7.01 -6.06
C ASP A 156 -6.88 7.52 -4.91
N LYS A 157 -5.76 8.18 -5.22
CA LYS A 157 -4.90 8.85 -4.24
C LYS A 157 -5.37 10.26 -3.88
N ASN A 158 -6.43 10.73 -4.53
CA ASN A 158 -7.15 11.98 -4.26
C ASN A 158 -6.22 13.19 -4.13
N PRO A 159 -5.42 13.48 -5.18
CA PRO A 159 -4.52 14.65 -5.16
C PRO A 159 -5.27 15.99 -5.10
N ASP A 160 -6.53 16.03 -5.51
CA ASP A 160 -7.36 17.22 -5.48
C ASP A 160 -7.51 17.77 -4.06
N ASP A 161 -7.83 16.92 -3.09
CA ASP A 161 -7.97 17.31 -1.68
C ASP A 161 -6.63 17.75 -1.08
N PHE A 162 -5.53 17.09 -1.45
CA PHE A 162 -4.19 17.48 -1.01
C PHE A 162 -3.88 18.92 -1.45
N PHE A 163 -4.01 19.19 -2.75
CA PHE A 163 -3.72 20.54 -3.27
C PHE A 163 -4.74 21.60 -2.81
N ALA A 164 -5.98 21.22 -2.57
CA ALA A 164 -6.98 22.11 -1.99
C ALA A 164 -6.58 22.52 -0.55
N ALA A 165 -6.13 21.58 0.28
CA ALA A 165 -5.63 21.90 1.62
C ALA A 165 -4.40 22.81 1.58
N LEU A 166 -3.45 22.57 0.68
CA LEU A 166 -2.29 23.46 0.51
C LEU A 166 -2.66 24.88 0.06
N LYS A 167 -3.72 25.04 -0.74
CA LYS A 167 -4.24 26.37 -1.10
C LYS A 167 -4.75 27.15 0.12
N ILE A 168 -5.41 26.44 1.06
CA ILE A 168 -5.84 27.05 2.33
C ILE A 168 -4.62 27.50 3.14
N LEU A 169 -3.57 26.66 3.29
CA LEU A 169 -2.35 27.04 3.98
C LEU A 169 -1.71 28.29 3.35
N LYS A 170 -1.60 28.30 2.02
CA LYS A 170 -1.04 29.45 1.29
C LYS A 170 -1.85 30.73 1.51
N SER A 171 -3.18 30.63 1.54
CA SER A 171 -4.06 31.79 1.81
C SER A 171 -3.91 32.33 3.23
N LYS A 172 -3.49 31.49 4.19
CA LYS A 172 -3.18 31.85 5.58
C LYS A 172 -1.73 32.30 5.78
N ASN A 173 -0.93 32.40 4.70
CA ASN A 173 0.50 32.74 4.71
C ASN A 173 1.35 31.76 5.56
N VAL A 174 0.96 30.51 5.67
CA VAL A 174 1.77 29.47 6.32
C VAL A 174 2.97 29.14 5.43
N GLU A 175 4.18 29.14 5.99
CA GLU A 175 5.40 28.79 5.27
C GLU A 175 5.57 27.26 5.19
N PHE A 176 5.65 26.72 3.97
CA PHE A 176 5.90 25.31 3.72
C PHE A 176 6.63 25.06 2.41
N LYS A 177 7.28 23.91 2.33
CA LYS A 177 7.82 23.30 1.09
C LYS A 177 7.10 21.99 0.82
N ILE A 178 7.04 21.59 -0.44
CA ILE A 178 6.38 20.35 -0.85
C ILE A 178 7.27 19.49 -1.71
N SER A 179 7.24 18.19 -1.45
CA SER A 179 7.74 17.15 -2.31
C SER A 179 6.55 16.29 -2.74
N VAL A 180 6.26 16.26 -4.04
CA VAL A 180 5.16 15.50 -4.65
C VAL A 180 5.78 14.47 -5.57
N ILE A 181 5.99 13.26 -5.04
CA ILE A 181 6.75 12.22 -5.73
C ILE A 181 5.91 10.97 -6.01
N GLY A 182 6.26 10.28 -7.06
CA GLY A 182 5.64 9.02 -7.44
C GLY A 182 5.56 8.81 -8.94
N GLN A 183 5.25 7.57 -9.30
CA GLN A 183 5.11 7.19 -10.70
C GLN A 183 3.88 7.86 -11.33
N ASN A 184 4.08 8.42 -12.51
CA ASN A 184 3.01 8.92 -13.36
C ASN A 184 2.75 7.93 -14.51
N PHE A 185 1.49 7.81 -14.89
CA PHE A 185 1.05 7.02 -16.04
C PHE A 185 0.54 7.94 -17.17
N ARG A 186 0.02 7.35 -18.26
CA ARG A 186 -0.46 8.11 -19.42
C ARG A 186 -1.54 9.14 -19.06
N ASP A 187 -2.42 8.79 -18.12
CA ASP A 187 -3.58 9.61 -17.71
C ASP A 187 -3.33 10.30 -16.37
N VAL A 188 -2.37 11.20 -16.34
CA VAL A 188 -2.08 12.01 -15.14
C VAL A 188 -3.26 12.97 -14.87
N PRO A 189 -3.83 12.98 -13.65
CA PRO A 189 -4.87 13.93 -13.28
C PRO A 189 -4.44 15.39 -13.54
N GLU A 190 -5.32 16.19 -14.12
CA GLU A 190 -4.99 17.55 -14.55
C GLU A 190 -4.61 18.47 -13.36
N VAL A 191 -5.06 18.14 -12.16
CA VAL A 191 -4.73 18.86 -10.93
C VAL A 191 -3.22 19.00 -10.72
N PHE A 192 -2.42 18.01 -11.12
CA PHE A 192 -0.95 18.10 -10.99
C PHE A 192 -0.36 19.20 -11.86
N LYS A 193 -0.88 19.42 -13.08
CA LYS A 193 -0.40 20.50 -13.96
C LYS A 193 -0.71 21.87 -13.38
N LYS A 194 -1.93 22.04 -12.82
CA LYS A 194 -2.34 23.29 -12.16
C LYS A 194 -1.50 23.52 -10.90
N ALA A 195 -1.37 22.50 -10.05
CA ALA A 195 -0.62 22.58 -8.81
C ALA A 195 0.87 22.91 -9.03
N LYS A 196 1.49 22.38 -10.08
CA LYS A 196 2.89 22.69 -10.41
C LYS A 196 3.10 24.21 -10.64
N ASN A 197 2.12 24.89 -11.21
CA ASN A 197 2.16 26.34 -11.42
C ASN A 197 1.81 27.09 -10.12
N ASP A 198 0.72 26.69 -9.44
CA ASP A 198 0.21 27.36 -8.23
C ASP A 198 1.21 27.35 -7.07
N PHE A 199 2.05 26.28 -6.99
CA PHE A 199 3.02 26.04 -5.91
C PHE A 199 4.48 26.10 -6.36
N LYS A 200 4.79 26.69 -7.53
CA LYS A 200 6.14 26.71 -8.10
C LYS A 200 7.24 27.07 -7.10
N GLU A 201 7.00 28.05 -6.23
CA GLU A 201 7.98 28.51 -5.23
C GLU A 201 8.06 27.63 -4.00
N ASN A 202 7.06 26.75 -3.79
CA ASN A 202 7.01 25.84 -2.65
C ASN A 202 7.62 24.46 -3.00
N ILE A 203 7.73 24.09 -4.29
CA ILE A 203 8.17 22.76 -4.74
C ILE A 203 9.67 22.58 -4.50
N GLU A 204 10.03 21.50 -3.79
CA GLU A 204 11.40 20.98 -3.72
C GLU A 204 11.59 19.81 -4.68
N HIS A 205 10.71 18.81 -4.65
CA HIS A 205 10.77 17.64 -5.54
C HIS A 205 9.41 17.41 -6.23
N TRP A 206 9.47 16.97 -7.51
CA TRP A 206 8.26 16.77 -8.30
C TRP A 206 8.40 15.64 -9.32
N GLY A 207 7.57 14.62 -9.21
CA GLY A 207 7.50 13.52 -10.16
C GLY A 207 8.22 12.27 -9.70
N TYR A 208 8.54 11.40 -10.65
CA TYR A 208 9.23 10.14 -10.39
C TYR A 208 10.70 10.37 -10.03
N GLN A 209 11.21 9.58 -9.11
CA GLN A 209 12.61 9.58 -8.71
C GLN A 209 13.32 8.42 -9.40
N GLU A 210 14.42 8.72 -10.11
CA GLU A 210 15.10 7.74 -10.96
C GLU A 210 15.88 6.70 -10.14
N THR A 211 16.35 7.09 -8.94
CA THR A 211 17.12 6.21 -8.07
C THR A 211 16.43 6.00 -6.72
N HIS A 212 16.65 4.82 -6.14
CA HIS A 212 16.17 4.52 -4.79
C HIS A 212 16.78 5.46 -3.74
N GLN A 213 18.04 5.84 -3.92
CA GLN A 213 18.74 6.78 -3.02
C GLN A 213 18.10 8.17 -3.01
N GLU A 214 17.68 8.69 -4.17
CA GLU A 214 16.95 9.97 -4.24
C GLU A 214 15.61 9.88 -3.49
N TYR A 215 14.89 8.78 -3.69
CA TYR A 215 13.66 8.51 -2.97
C TYR A 215 13.87 8.48 -1.46
N GLU A 216 14.84 7.72 -0.96
CA GLU A 216 15.18 7.61 0.47
C GLU A 216 15.59 8.96 1.07
N ASN A 217 16.36 9.75 0.35
CA ASN A 217 16.77 11.09 0.79
C ASN A 217 15.57 12.00 1.00
N ILE A 218 14.61 12.00 0.05
CA ILE A 218 13.40 12.80 0.15
C ILE A 218 12.54 12.36 1.36
N LEU A 219 12.41 11.03 1.58
CA LEU A 219 11.72 10.53 2.76
C LEU A 219 12.36 11.01 4.05
N SER A 220 13.70 10.94 4.14
CA SER A 220 14.46 11.34 5.34
C SER A 220 14.43 12.84 5.62
N GLU A 221 14.21 13.67 4.59
CA GLU A 221 14.10 15.11 4.71
C GLU A 221 12.69 15.60 5.07
N ALA A 222 11.67 14.78 4.83
CA ALA A 222 10.28 15.17 5.04
C ALA A 222 9.96 15.36 6.53
N ASP A 223 9.29 16.45 6.87
CA ASP A 223 8.77 16.68 8.21
C ASP A 223 7.43 15.94 8.41
N VAL A 224 6.56 16.02 7.41
CA VAL A 224 5.22 15.43 7.43
C VAL A 224 4.98 14.66 6.15
N ILE A 225 4.56 13.41 6.26
CA ILE A 225 4.00 12.64 5.14
C ILE A 225 2.48 12.71 5.17
N VAL A 226 1.87 13.14 4.07
CA VAL A 226 0.42 13.23 3.92
C VAL A 226 -0.10 12.16 2.98
N SER A 227 -1.17 11.49 3.38
CA SER A 227 -2.02 10.74 2.46
C SER A 227 -3.40 11.37 2.37
N THR A 228 -3.95 11.40 1.17
CA THR A 228 -5.34 11.77 0.88
C THR A 228 -6.11 10.62 0.24
N ALA A 229 -5.53 9.42 0.20
CA ALA A 229 -6.04 8.29 -0.53
C ALA A 229 -7.48 7.91 -0.17
N ASN A 230 -8.27 7.61 -1.19
CA ASN A 230 -9.58 6.99 -1.10
C ASN A 230 -9.49 5.46 -1.15
N HIS A 231 -8.36 4.95 -1.63
CA HIS A 231 -8.09 3.53 -1.72
C HIS A 231 -6.62 3.23 -1.42
N GLU A 232 -6.40 2.33 -0.46
CA GLU A 232 -5.09 1.83 -0.05
C GLU A 232 -5.26 0.53 0.73
N PHE A 233 -4.51 -0.51 0.37
CA PHE A 233 -4.55 -1.78 1.08
C PHE A 233 -3.54 -1.91 2.20
N PHE A 234 -2.38 -1.27 2.05
CA PHE A 234 -1.35 -1.25 3.09
C PHE A 234 -0.78 0.16 3.29
N GLY A 235 -0.29 0.82 2.24
CA GLY A 235 0.30 2.15 2.32
C GLY A 235 1.80 2.10 2.58
N ILE A 236 2.52 1.32 1.78
CA ILE A 236 3.96 1.13 1.94
C ILE A 236 4.74 2.45 2.00
N SER A 237 4.40 3.44 1.16
CA SER A 237 5.08 4.73 1.14
C SER A 237 4.89 5.53 2.44
N ILE A 238 3.74 5.35 3.12
CA ILE A 238 3.51 5.95 4.44
C ILE A 238 4.41 5.26 5.47
N VAL A 239 4.47 3.93 5.47
CA VAL A 239 5.32 3.16 6.39
C VAL A 239 6.80 3.50 6.19
N GLU A 240 7.27 3.62 4.94
CA GLU A 240 8.64 4.01 4.61
C GLU A 240 8.98 5.43 5.11
N ALA A 241 8.10 6.41 4.85
CA ALA A 241 8.32 7.78 5.33
C ALA A 241 8.30 7.86 6.87
N VAL A 242 7.41 7.10 7.52
CA VAL A 242 7.37 6.99 8.99
C VAL A 242 8.63 6.32 9.53
N ALA A 243 9.14 5.28 8.86
CA ALA A 243 10.40 4.64 9.19
C ALA A 243 11.60 5.58 9.04
N ALA A 244 11.54 6.50 8.06
CA ALA A 244 12.52 7.57 7.87
C ALA A 244 12.36 8.75 8.83
N GLY A 245 11.34 8.74 9.71
CA GLY A 245 11.11 9.73 10.76
C GLY A 245 10.13 10.85 10.41
N ALA A 246 9.40 10.77 9.31
CA ALA A 246 8.37 11.74 8.98
C ALA A 246 7.11 11.55 9.87
N TYR A 247 6.51 12.66 10.28
CA TYR A 247 5.22 12.66 10.98
C TYR A 247 4.10 12.25 10.02
N PRO A 248 3.32 11.18 10.27
CA PRO A 248 2.22 10.82 9.39
C PRO A 248 0.99 11.69 9.64
N LEU A 249 0.36 12.16 8.57
CA LEU A 249 -0.97 12.77 8.60
C LEU A 249 -1.83 12.12 7.52
N VAL A 250 -2.73 11.26 7.95
CA VAL A 250 -3.50 10.36 7.06
C VAL A 250 -4.99 10.44 7.36
N PRO A 251 -5.87 10.10 6.40
CA PRO A 251 -7.31 10.13 6.66
C PRO A 251 -7.72 9.00 7.61
N ASN A 252 -8.76 9.26 8.40
CA ASN A 252 -9.33 8.32 9.36
C ASN A 252 -10.10 7.18 8.67
N ARG A 253 -9.40 6.39 7.85
CA ARG A 253 -9.93 5.27 7.06
C ARG A 253 -8.84 4.33 6.58
N LEU A 254 -9.24 3.23 5.91
CA LEU A 254 -8.37 2.27 5.22
C LEU A 254 -7.48 1.48 6.20
N SER A 255 -6.31 1.04 5.71
CA SER A 255 -5.31 0.32 6.50
C SER A 255 -4.56 1.18 7.53
N TYR A 256 -4.75 2.51 7.51
CA TYR A 256 -3.95 3.43 8.32
C TYR A 256 -4.12 3.22 9.83
N PHE A 257 -5.30 2.81 10.31
CA PHE A 257 -5.49 2.42 11.71
C PHE A 257 -4.57 1.28 12.14
N GLU A 258 -4.42 0.31 11.25
CA GLU A 258 -3.60 -0.86 11.47
C GLU A 258 -2.11 -0.51 11.41
N ILE A 259 -1.68 0.20 10.36
CA ILE A 259 -0.25 0.50 10.17
C ILE A 259 0.31 1.52 11.16
N LEU A 260 -0.52 2.42 11.70
CA LEU A 260 -0.11 3.38 12.72
C LEU A 260 -0.44 2.92 14.15
N ASP A 261 -0.95 1.69 14.31
CA ASP A 261 -1.19 1.01 15.59
C ASP A 261 -2.05 1.82 16.56
N LEU A 262 -3.16 2.38 16.06
CA LEU A 262 -4.05 3.25 16.82
C LEU A 262 -4.52 2.61 18.14
N ASN A 263 -4.75 1.29 18.14
CA ASN A 263 -5.23 0.58 19.32
C ASN A 263 -4.20 0.46 20.46
N LYS A 264 -2.92 0.67 20.18
CA LYS A 264 -1.83 0.54 21.18
C LYS A 264 -1.21 1.87 21.59
N ASN A 265 -1.49 2.94 20.85
CA ASN A 265 -0.87 4.25 21.04
C ASN A 265 -1.94 5.30 21.35
N GLU A 266 -2.07 5.72 22.60
CA GLU A 266 -3.07 6.71 23.05
C GLU A 266 -3.02 8.05 22.28
N ASN A 267 -1.88 8.38 21.67
CA ASN A 267 -1.71 9.61 20.90
C ASN A 267 -1.70 9.41 19.38
N ALA A 268 -1.94 8.20 18.90
CA ALA A 268 -1.97 7.92 17.45
C ALA A 268 -3.14 8.62 16.74
N GLU A 269 -4.19 9.01 17.47
CA GLU A 269 -5.30 9.82 16.95
C GLU A 269 -4.85 11.14 16.33
N ASN A 270 -3.71 11.69 16.79
CA ASN A 270 -3.15 12.92 16.24
C ASN A 270 -2.59 12.75 14.81
N PHE A 271 -2.36 11.50 14.37
CA PHE A 271 -1.91 11.20 13.03
C PHE A 271 -3.06 11.19 11.99
N PHE A 272 -4.29 11.30 12.46
CA PHE A 272 -5.47 11.20 11.61
C PHE A 272 -6.17 12.53 11.45
N TYR A 273 -6.68 12.77 10.24
CA TYR A 273 -7.67 13.82 9.98
C TYR A 273 -8.99 13.17 9.53
N ASP A 274 -10.10 13.89 9.61
CA ASP A 274 -11.46 13.37 9.41
C ASP A 274 -11.81 13.02 7.94
N GLY A 275 -10.87 13.23 7.02
CA GLY A 275 -11.04 13.01 5.58
C GLY A 275 -11.50 14.26 4.83
N THR A 276 -11.72 15.39 5.50
CA THR A 276 -12.07 16.66 4.84
C THR A 276 -10.85 17.52 4.54
N VAL A 277 -10.92 18.29 3.46
CA VAL A 277 -9.89 19.27 3.07
C VAL A 277 -9.64 20.28 4.19
N LYS A 278 -10.71 20.70 4.90
CA LYS A 278 -10.62 21.67 5.96
C LYS A 278 -9.82 21.15 7.15
N ASP A 279 -10.15 19.96 7.66
CA ASP A 279 -9.44 19.37 8.80
C ASP A 279 -7.98 19.05 8.46
N LEU A 280 -7.72 18.58 7.23
CA LEU A 280 -6.35 18.40 6.73
C LEU A 280 -5.56 19.71 6.78
N ALA A 281 -6.13 20.81 6.28
CA ALA A 281 -5.48 22.12 6.29
C ALA A 281 -5.26 22.65 7.71
N ASP A 282 -6.26 22.55 8.59
CA ASP A 282 -6.17 23.01 9.98
C ASP A 282 -5.08 22.21 10.75
N LYS A 283 -4.98 20.91 10.54
CA LYS A 283 -3.93 20.08 11.16
C LYS A 283 -2.54 20.39 10.60
N LEU A 284 -2.42 20.62 9.30
CA LEU A 284 -1.14 21.03 8.68
C LEU A 284 -0.68 22.40 9.19
N GLU A 285 -1.58 23.34 9.42
CA GLU A 285 -1.26 24.64 10.02
C GLU A 285 -0.67 24.47 11.43
N VAL A 286 -1.32 23.67 12.28
CA VAL A 286 -0.82 23.36 13.63
C VAL A 286 0.55 22.67 13.56
N LEU A 287 0.74 21.73 12.63
CA LEU A 287 2.04 21.07 12.44
C LEU A 287 3.12 22.04 11.96
N ALA A 288 2.78 23.02 11.12
CA ALA A 288 3.72 24.05 10.68
C ALA A 288 4.20 24.92 11.84
N GLU A 289 3.29 25.35 12.73
CA GLU A 289 3.64 26.09 13.94
C GLU A 289 4.57 25.28 14.87
N ARG A 290 4.26 24.00 15.10
CA ARG A 290 5.08 23.10 15.91
C ARG A 290 6.45 22.85 15.28
N SER A 291 6.49 22.74 13.97
CA SER A 291 7.71 22.56 13.19
C SER A 291 8.69 23.72 13.38
N GLN A 292 8.20 24.95 13.47
CA GLN A 292 9.03 26.13 13.76
C GLN A 292 9.62 26.11 15.18
N GLN A 293 8.95 25.44 16.11
CA GLN A 293 9.38 25.27 17.52
C GLN A 293 10.26 24.04 17.75
N ASP A 294 10.62 23.31 16.68
CA ASP A 294 11.32 22.02 16.72
C ASP A 294 10.58 20.93 17.57
N ASN A 295 9.26 21.01 17.59
CA ASN A 295 8.38 20.17 18.41
C ASN A 295 7.22 19.54 17.59
N LEU A 296 7.57 18.87 16.48
CA LEU A 296 6.57 18.14 15.66
C LEU A 296 5.93 16.99 16.44
N LEU A 297 6.73 16.30 17.27
CA LEU A 297 6.26 15.16 18.06
C LEU A 297 5.73 15.65 19.41
N ILE A 298 4.42 15.69 19.55
CA ILE A 298 3.80 15.80 20.87
C ILE A 298 3.76 14.39 21.45
N HIS A 299 4.27 14.25 22.68
CA HIS A 299 4.25 13.01 23.42
C HIS A 299 5.09 11.86 22.79
N SER A 300 6.29 11.72 23.16
CA SER A 300 7.17 10.51 23.22
C SER A 300 6.99 9.34 22.22
N ILE A 301 6.10 9.40 21.23
CA ILE A 301 5.97 8.36 20.20
C ILE A 301 6.83 8.77 19.02
N SER A 302 7.97 8.11 18.89
CA SER A 302 8.81 8.21 17.69
C SER A 302 8.10 7.50 16.53
N PRO A 303 7.88 8.16 15.38
CA PRO A 303 7.32 7.53 14.20
C PRO A 303 8.10 6.28 13.77
N GLU A 304 9.42 6.32 13.83
CA GLU A 304 10.29 5.20 13.49
C GLU A 304 9.98 3.96 14.35
N LYS A 305 9.63 4.16 15.63
CA LYS A 305 9.25 3.07 16.52
C LYS A 305 7.95 2.39 16.08
N ILE A 306 6.97 3.16 15.57
CA ILE A 306 5.73 2.60 15.03
C ILE A 306 6.03 1.75 13.79
N ALA A 307 6.87 2.25 12.88
CA ALA A 307 7.24 1.55 11.65
C ALA A 307 8.19 0.36 11.88
N SER A 308 8.91 0.32 13.02
CA SER A 308 9.94 -0.72 13.28
C SER A 308 9.44 -2.15 13.13
N ARG A 309 8.17 -2.41 13.48
CA ARG A 309 7.55 -3.74 13.35
C ARG A 309 7.44 -4.23 11.90
N PHE A 310 7.53 -3.34 10.93
CA PHE A 310 7.54 -3.66 9.50
C PHE A 310 8.96 -3.78 8.93
N ASN A 311 9.99 -3.68 9.77
CA ASN A 311 11.36 -3.84 9.31
C ASN A 311 11.62 -5.27 8.85
N TRP A 312 12.31 -5.45 7.72
CA TRP A 312 12.66 -6.77 7.19
C TRP A 312 13.39 -7.65 8.19
N LYS A 313 14.23 -7.09 9.07
CA LYS A 313 14.93 -7.87 10.12
C LYS A 313 13.97 -8.55 11.09
N ILE A 314 12.77 -7.96 11.28
CA ILE A 314 11.71 -8.50 12.14
C ILE A 314 10.80 -9.44 11.36
N LEU A 315 10.52 -9.11 10.10
CA LEU A 315 9.55 -9.87 9.30
C LEU A 315 10.15 -11.12 8.66
N VAL A 316 11.43 -11.12 8.24
CA VAL A 316 12.06 -12.28 7.59
C VAL A 316 11.92 -13.57 8.39
N PRO A 317 12.23 -13.60 9.71
CA PRO A 317 12.02 -14.82 10.49
C PRO A 317 10.57 -15.31 10.57
N GLN A 318 9.59 -14.38 10.45
CA GLN A 318 8.17 -14.73 10.43
C GLN A 318 7.77 -15.33 9.06
N TYR A 319 8.31 -14.78 7.97
CA TYR A 319 8.12 -15.32 6.63
C TYR A 319 8.76 -16.71 6.49
N ASP A 320 10.02 -16.88 6.94
CA ASP A 320 10.73 -18.15 6.91
C ASP A 320 9.95 -19.24 7.65
N LYS A 321 9.48 -18.91 8.85
CA LYS A 321 8.64 -19.82 9.64
C LYS A 321 7.35 -20.19 8.92
N ALA A 322 6.67 -19.22 8.29
CA ALA A 322 5.42 -19.47 7.57
C ALA A 322 5.65 -20.35 6.33
N PHE A 323 6.76 -20.17 5.60
CA PHE A 323 7.15 -21.04 4.50
C PHE A 323 7.47 -22.47 4.98
N GLU A 324 8.18 -22.62 6.10
CA GLU A 324 8.49 -23.93 6.69
C GLU A 324 7.24 -24.68 7.15
N GLU A 325 6.28 -23.99 7.76
CA GLU A 325 5.01 -24.59 8.21
C GLU A 325 4.22 -25.17 7.03
N ILE A 326 4.10 -24.42 5.95
CA ILE A 326 3.39 -24.87 4.72
C ILE A 326 4.10 -26.04 4.05
N ASN A 327 5.43 -26.07 4.05
CA ASN A 327 6.19 -27.15 3.41
C ASN A 327 6.14 -28.48 4.19
N ARG A 328 5.65 -28.48 5.45
CA ARG A 328 5.51 -29.68 6.29
C ARG A 328 4.14 -30.37 6.17
N GLU A 329 3.14 -29.65 5.67
CA GLU A 329 1.79 -30.18 5.44
C GLU A 329 1.69 -30.89 4.08
#